data_c00c43771abfb25bdecc73ce0fb121e7
#
_entry.id   c00c43771abfb25bdecc73ce0fb121e7
#
_cell.length_a   1.000
_cell.length_b   1.000
_cell.length_c   1.000
_cell.angle_alpha   90.00
_cell.angle_beta   90.00
_cell.angle_gamma   90.00
#
_symmetry.space_group_name_H-M   'P 1'
#
loop_
_entity.id
_entity.type
_entity.pdbx_description
1 polymer ?
#
loop_
_entity_poly.entity_id
_entity_poly.type
_entity_poly.pdbx_seq_one_letter_code
_entity_poly.pdbx_strand_id
1 'polypeptide(L)'
;MKKLIVLTLTLLAAQLNAQIKQEKLQSLTQQTPQPQLLPVTYTEGGQNLNGFAAIPAKAKKNSPGILILPAWMGINNHSKEVATKLAKMGFHAFIADIYGEGKIPATTKEAGEQAGYYKSNPEKYQKRIAAALEALIKSGADADNIVVIGYCFGGTGALEAARAGFNVKGVVSFHGGLGKDANRKNGEIKPKVLVLHGADDSFVPQKEIDGFMKEMKDGKADWQMVYFSGAVHAFTEKEAGNDNSKGAAYNEKADKRSWAYFTDFLKETFGGKEMALKSKKN
;
A
#
# COMPACT_ATOMS: atom_id res chain seq x y z
N MET A 1 -4.22 -17.42 -68.55
CA MET A 1 -4.40 -16.33 -67.57
C MET A 1 -5.31 -16.70 -66.37
N LYS A 2 -6.52 -17.30 -66.55
CA LYS A 2 -7.45 -17.61 -65.43
C LYS A 2 -6.88 -18.57 -64.36
N LYS A 3 -6.04 -19.56 -64.71
CA LYS A 3 -5.44 -20.51 -63.73
C LYS A 3 -4.38 -19.87 -62.84
N LEU A 4 -3.66 -18.83 -63.31
CA LEU A 4 -2.62 -18.15 -62.56
C LEU A 4 -3.22 -17.21 -61.48
N ILE A 5 -4.38 -16.60 -61.80
CA ILE A 5 -5.08 -15.70 -60.88
C ILE A 5 -5.72 -16.47 -59.72
N VAL A 6 -6.22 -17.68 -59.98
CA VAL A 6 -6.80 -18.53 -58.90
C VAL A 6 -5.70 -19.01 -57.92
N LEU A 7 -4.51 -19.35 -58.41
CA LEU A 7 -3.40 -19.80 -57.59
C LEU A 7 -2.85 -18.69 -56.67
N THR A 8 -2.82 -17.44 -57.16
CA THR A 8 -2.37 -16.28 -56.35
C THR A 8 -3.40 -15.92 -55.28
N LEU A 9 -4.69 -16.01 -55.55
CA LEU A 9 -5.74 -15.76 -54.57
C LEU A 9 -5.76 -16.80 -53.44
N THR A 10 -5.53 -18.08 -53.76
CA THR A 10 -5.46 -19.15 -52.74
C THR A 10 -4.23 -19.03 -51.83
N LEU A 11 -3.07 -18.61 -52.39
CA LEU A 11 -1.88 -18.34 -51.58
C LEU A 11 -2.07 -17.13 -50.65
N LEU A 12 -2.70 -16.05 -51.14
CA LEU A 12 -2.98 -14.85 -50.30
C LEU A 12 -3.95 -15.19 -49.15
N ALA A 13 -4.97 -15.96 -49.41
CA ALA A 13 -5.92 -16.41 -48.39
C ALA A 13 -5.27 -17.32 -47.35
N ALA A 14 -4.35 -18.20 -47.75
CA ALA A 14 -3.59 -19.05 -46.83
C ALA A 14 -2.62 -18.24 -45.94
N GLN A 15 -1.96 -17.22 -46.51
CA GLN A 15 -1.09 -16.31 -45.73
C GLN A 15 -1.90 -15.47 -44.73
N LEU A 16 -3.05 -14.93 -45.14
CA LEU A 16 -3.94 -14.17 -44.26
C LEU A 16 -4.46 -15.02 -43.09
N ASN A 17 -4.89 -16.25 -43.36
CA ASN A 17 -5.31 -17.18 -42.31
C ASN A 17 -4.18 -17.58 -41.35
N ALA A 18 -2.95 -17.75 -41.85
CA ALA A 18 -1.78 -18.00 -41.03
C ALA A 18 -1.45 -16.79 -40.13
N GLN A 19 -1.55 -15.58 -40.65
CA GLN A 19 -1.32 -14.34 -39.91
C GLN A 19 -2.37 -14.13 -38.83
N ILE A 20 -3.66 -14.32 -39.11
CA ILE A 20 -4.75 -14.25 -38.12
C ILE A 20 -4.57 -15.32 -37.02
N LYS A 21 -4.14 -16.52 -37.40
CA LYS A 21 -3.85 -17.59 -36.41
C LYS A 21 -2.65 -17.26 -35.53
N GLN A 22 -1.62 -16.64 -36.07
CA GLN A 22 -0.45 -16.17 -35.32
C GLN A 22 -0.79 -15.02 -34.39
N GLU A 23 -1.57 -14.02 -34.83
CA GLU A 23 -2.04 -12.91 -33.99
C GLU A 23 -2.95 -13.41 -32.86
N LYS A 24 -3.85 -14.35 -33.16
CA LYS A 24 -4.72 -14.99 -32.14
C LYS A 24 -3.92 -15.83 -31.15
N LEU A 25 -2.87 -16.53 -31.58
CA LEU A 25 -1.95 -17.27 -30.73
C LEU A 25 -1.11 -16.34 -29.88
N GLN A 26 -0.62 -15.22 -30.43
CA GLN A 26 0.09 -14.18 -29.69
C GLN A 26 -0.81 -13.48 -28.67
N SER A 27 -2.07 -13.19 -28.99
CA SER A 27 -3.01 -12.61 -28.04
C SER A 27 -3.36 -13.56 -26.88
N LEU A 28 -3.41 -14.87 -27.13
CA LEU A 28 -3.63 -15.90 -26.11
C LEU A 28 -2.40 -16.14 -25.22
N THR A 29 -1.19 -15.95 -25.76
CA THR A 29 0.06 -16.13 -25.01
C THR A 29 0.51 -14.88 -24.24
N GLN A 30 -0.07 -13.70 -24.52
CA GLN A 30 0.28 -12.43 -23.87
C GLN A 30 -0.60 -12.05 -22.69
N GLN A 31 -1.62 -12.81 -22.32
CA GLN A 31 -2.32 -12.58 -21.05
C GLN A 31 -1.46 -13.09 -19.90
N THR A 32 -0.50 -12.28 -19.48
CA THR A 32 0.13 -12.47 -18.17
C THR A 32 -0.98 -12.54 -17.12
N PRO A 33 -1.03 -13.60 -16.30
CA PRO A 33 -2.02 -13.68 -15.24
C PRO A 33 -2.02 -12.39 -14.42
N GLN A 34 -3.20 -11.79 -14.24
CA GLN A 34 -3.33 -10.56 -13.47
C GLN A 34 -3.60 -10.90 -12.00
N PRO A 35 -3.13 -10.08 -11.06
CA PRO A 35 -3.50 -10.19 -9.66
C PRO A 35 -5.02 -10.09 -9.49
N GLN A 36 -5.56 -10.83 -8.53
CA GLN A 36 -6.97 -10.74 -8.14
C GLN A 36 -7.11 -9.78 -6.96
N LEU A 37 -8.08 -8.87 -7.05
CA LEU A 37 -8.49 -8.01 -5.92
C LEU A 37 -9.86 -8.51 -5.45
N LEU A 38 -9.89 -9.17 -4.30
CA LEU A 38 -11.06 -9.87 -3.76
C LEU A 38 -11.57 -9.16 -2.51
N PRO A 39 -12.88 -8.90 -2.38
CA PRO A 39 -13.45 -8.42 -1.13
C PRO A 39 -13.33 -9.52 -0.06
N VAL A 40 -13.01 -9.12 1.15
CA VAL A 40 -12.86 -10.01 2.31
C VAL A 40 -13.55 -9.39 3.51
N THR A 41 -14.54 -10.10 4.06
CA THR A 41 -15.15 -9.74 5.35
C THR A 41 -14.42 -10.44 6.47
N TYR A 42 -14.06 -9.70 7.51
CA TYR A 42 -13.47 -10.20 8.76
C TYR A 42 -14.10 -9.46 9.94
N THR A 43 -13.78 -9.83 11.16
CA THR A 43 -14.46 -9.28 12.35
C THR A 43 -13.46 -8.83 13.41
N GLU A 44 -13.82 -7.78 14.14
CA GLU A 44 -13.17 -7.37 15.37
C GLU A 44 -14.23 -6.85 16.37
N GLY A 45 -14.24 -7.38 17.61
CA GLY A 45 -15.17 -6.97 18.64
C GLY A 45 -16.66 -7.09 18.26
N GLY A 46 -17.01 -8.08 17.43
CA GLY A 46 -18.38 -8.28 16.92
C GLY A 46 -18.78 -7.37 15.77
N GLN A 47 -17.90 -6.47 15.30
CA GLN A 47 -18.10 -5.61 14.14
C GLN A 47 -17.55 -6.28 12.88
N ASN A 48 -18.35 -6.35 11.80
CA ASN A 48 -17.86 -6.71 10.47
C ASN A 48 -16.99 -5.61 9.90
N LEU A 49 -15.91 -6.02 9.24
CA LEU A 49 -14.93 -5.18 8.57
C LEU A 49 -14.79 -5.69 7.14
N ASN A 50 -14.88 -4.80 6.16
CA ASN A 50 -14.91 -5.14 4.74
C ASN A 50 -13.63 -4.64 4.02
N GLY A 51 -12.57 -5.45 4.07
CA GLY A 51 -11.30 -5.20 3.40
C GLY A 51 -11.21 -5.79 2.00
N PHE A 52 -10.01 -5.72 1.42
CA PHE A 52 -9.71 -6.33 0.12
C PHE A 52 -8.37 -7.06 0.17
N ALA A 53 -8.34 -8.30 -0.30
CA ALA A 53 -7.10 -9.04 -0.55
C ALA A 53 -6.69 -8.90 -2.01
N ALA A 54 -5.45 -8.50 -2.25
CA ALA A 54 -4.83 -8.53 -3.58
C ALA A 54 -3.84 -9.70 -3.64
N ILE A 55 -4.20 -10.73 -4.42
CA ILE A 55 -3.46 -11.98 -4.49
C ILE A 55 -2.58 -11.97 -5.76
N PRO A 56 -1.26 -12.25 -5.64
CA PRO A 56 -0.39 -12.36 -6.81
C PRO A 56 -0.86 -13.44 -7.78
N ALA A 57 -0.77 -13.17 -9.07
CA ALA A 57 -1.14 -14.14 -10.11
C ALA A 57 -0.33 -15.46 -10.04
N LYS A 58 0.89 -15.40 -9.50
CA LYS A 58 1.76 -16.55 -9.23
C LYS A 58 2.16 -16.52 -7.76
N ALA A 59 1.17 -16.67 -6.88
CA ALA A 59 1.40 -16.78 -5.46
C ALA A 59 2.27 -18.00 -5.16
N LYS A 60 3.35 -17.81 -4.41
CA LYS A 60 4.14 -18.89 -3.85
C LYS A 60 3.72 -19.15 -2.41
N LYS A 61 3.91 -20.38 -1.95
CA LYS A 61 3.82 -20.64 -0.52
C LYS A 61 4.82 -19.74 0.21
N ASN A 62 4.39 -19.09 1.28
CA ASN A 62 5.20 -18.16 2.07
C ASN A 62 5.59 -16.86 1.31
N SER A 63 4.76 -16.38 0.40
CA SER A 63 4.93 -15.04 -0.17
C SER A 63 4.80 -13.97 0.89
N PRO A 64 5.69 -12.96 0.94
CA PRO A 64 5.59 -11.88 1.93
C PRO A 64 4.27 -11.12 1.83
N GLY A 65 3.82 -10.60 2.97
CA GLY A 65 2.57 -9.85 3.09
C GLY A 65 2.78 -8.35 3.26
N ILE A 66 1.89 -7.55 2.66
CA ILE A 66 1.83 -6.11 2.88
C ILE A 66 0.42 -5.75 3.37
N LEU A 67 0.32 -5.28 4.60
CA LEU A 67 -0.91 -4.69 5.11
C LEU A 67 -0.95 -3.20 4.73
N ILE A 68 -2.03 -2.76 4.10
CA ILE A 68 -2.25 -1.37 3.68
C ILE A 68 -3.33 -0.76 4.58
N LEU A 69 -2.97 0.29 5.30
CA LEU A 69 -3.87 1.09 6.10
C LEU A 69 -4.26 2.32 5.28
N PRO A 70 -5.55 2.49 4.92
CA PRO A 70 -6.00 3.57 4.04
C PRO A 70 -6.00 4.92 4.75
N ALA A 71 -6.14 5.99 3.96
CA ALA A 71 -6.34 7.33 4.43
C ALA A 71 -7.69 7.48 5.17
N TRP A 72 -7.95 8.65 5.73
CA TRP A 72 -9.07 8.97 6.61
C TRP A 72 -10.47 8.79 6.02
N MET A 73 -10.61 8.81 4.69
CA MET A 73 -11.89 8.50 4.01
C MET A 73 -12.15 6.99 3.88
N GLY A 74 -11.25 6.12 4.38
CA GLY A 74 -11.35 4.67 4.22
C GLY A 74 -10.79 4.18 2.89
N ILE A 75 -11.24 3.00 2.46
CA ILE A 75 -10.76 2.34 1.25
C ILE A 75 -11.22 3.10 0.00
N ASN A 76 -10.26 3.56 -0.79
CA ASN A 76 -10.46 4.34 -2.01
C ASN A 76 -9.71 3.71 -3.21
N ASN A 77 -9.77 4.37 -4.38
CA ASN A 77 -9.10 3.90 -5.58
C ASN A 77 -7.58 3.85 -5.41
N HIS A 78 -6.98 4.84 -4.73
CA HIS A 78 -5.55 4.87 -4.47
C HIS A 78 -5.09 3.59 -3.72
N SER A 79 -5.75 3.23 -2.63
CA SER A 79 -5.41 2.03 -1.86
C SER A 79 -5.56 0.74 -2.68
N LYS A 80 -6.56 0.65 -3.58
CA LYS A 80 -6.76 -0.49 -4.48
C LYS A 80 -5.69 -0.57 -5.57
N GLU A 81 -5.27 0.57 -6.12
CA GLU A 81 -4.15 0.65 -7.07
C GLU A 81 -2.84 0.22 -6.43
N VAL A 82 -2.56 0.68 -5.21
CA VAL A 82 -1.38 0.27 -4.43
C VAL A 82 -1.38 -1.23 -4.18
N ALA A 83 -2.50 -1.80 -3.71
CA ALA A 83 -2.63 -3.24 -3.47
C ALA A 83 -2.38 -4.05 -4.74
N THR A 84 -2.98 -3.63 -5.86
CA THR A 84 -2.80 -4.28 -7.16
C THR A 84 -1.35 -4.20 -7.63
N LYS A 85 -0.69 -3.05 -7.44
CA LYS A 85 0.72 -2.84 -7.79
C LYS A 85 1.65 -3.74 -6.97
N LEU A 86 1.39 -3.88 -5.67
CA LEU A 86 2.13 -4.78 -4.79
C LEU A 86 1.91 -6.27 -5.16
N ALA A 87 0.69 -6.66 -5.49
CA ALA A 87 0.40 -8.01 -5.95
C ALA A 87 1.09 -8.33 -7.29
N LYS A 88 1.23 -7.36 -8.21
CA LYS A 88 2.07 -7.49 -9.43
C LYS A 88 3.55 -7.68 -9.11
N MET A 89 4.02 -7.15 -7.99
CA MET A 89 5.38 -7.35 -7.50
C MET A 89 5.58 -8.69 -6.78
N GLY A 90 4.51 -9.46 -6.56
CA GLY A 90 4.55 -10.79 -5.93
C GLY A 90 4.20 -10.83 -4.45
N PHE A 91 3.75 -9.72 -3.86
CA PHE A 91 3.31 -9.66 -2.47
C PHE A 91 1.83 -10.01 -2.32
N HIS A 92 1.48 -10.74 -1.27
CA HIS A 92 0.09 -10.72 -0.79
C HIS A 92 -0.17 -9.35 -0.18
N ALA A 93 -1.12 -8.57 -0.71
CA ALA A 93 -1.48 -7.28 -0.15
C ALA A 93 -2.91 -7.33 0.39
N PHE A 94 -3.14 -6.66 1.51
CA PHE A 94 -4.46 -6.55 2.13
C PHE A 94 -4.75 -5.11 2.50
N ILE A 95 -5.90 -4.59 2.07
CA ILE A 95 -6.36 -3.25 2.45
C ILE A 95 -7.31 -3.40 3.63
N ALA A 96 -6.94 -2.80 4.76
CA ALA A 96 -7.73 -2.86 5.98
C ALA A 96 -8.95 -1.93 5.92
N ASP A 97 -10.09 -2.43 6.39
CA ASP A 97 -11.19 -1.58 6.84
C ASP A 97 -10.99 -1.31 8.33
N ILE A 98 -10.81 -0.05 8.70
CA ILE A 98 -10.63 0.37 10.09
C ILE A 98 -11.97 0.73 10.75
N TYR A 99 -12.88 1.29 9.96
CA TYR A 99 -14.12 1.85 10.49
C TYR A 99 -15.22 0.81 10.72
N GLY A 100 -15.34 -0.14 9.80
CA GLY A 100 -16.32 -1.21 9.84
C GLY A 100 -17.54 -0.98 8.96
N GLU A 101 -18.28 -2.05 8.75
CA GLU A 101 -19.48 -2.07 7.93
C GLU A 101 -20.49 -1.01 8.39
N GLY A 102 -20.98 -0.22 7.45
CA GLY A 102 -21.93 0.87 7.72
C GLY A 102 -21.34 2.10 8.40
N LYS A 103 -20.00 2.16 8.60
CA LYS A 103 -19.33 3.29 9.28
C LYS A 103 -18.29 3.98 8.43
N ILE A 104 -18.22 3.68 7.13
CA ILE A 104 -17.33 4.40 6.21
C ILE A 104 -17.83 5.85 6.09
N PRO A 105 -16.98 6.87 6.34
CA PRO A 105 -17.39 8.25 6.32
C PRO A 105 -17.82 8.70 4.91
N ALA A 106 -18.94 9.39 4.82
CA ALA A 106 -19.46 9.97 3.59
C ALA A 106 -18.98 11.41 3.39
N THR A 107 -18.56 12.09 4.46
CA THR A 107 -18.12 13.49 4.45
C THR A 107 -16.75 13.64 5.13
N THR A 108 -16.06 14.73 4.81
CA THR A 108 -14.79 15.08 5.46
C THR A 108 -14.93 15.33 6.97
N LYS A 109 -16.10 15.83 7.40
CA LYS A 109 -16.41 16.00 8.83
C LYS A 109 -16.45 14.64 9.53
N GLU A 110 -17.23 13.69 9.00
CA GLU A 110 -17.32 12.34 9.54
C GLU A 110 -15.95 11.63 9.54
N ALA A 111 -15.18 11.82 8.45
CA ALA A 111 -13.82 11.27 8.36
C ALA A 111 -12.89 11.83 9.45
N GLY A 112 -12.97 13.13 9.71
CA GLY A 112 -12.22 13.78 10.80
C GLY A 112 -12.62 13.23 12.18
N GLU A 113 -13.91 13.06 12.44
CA GLU A 113 -14.44 12.49 13.68
C GLU A 113 -13.99 11.04 13.88
N GLN A 114 -14.13 10.19 12.85
CA GLN A 114 -13.70 8.79 12.87
C GLN A 114 -12.18 8.63 13.06
N ALA A 115 -11.39 9.35 12.26
CA ALA A 115 -9.93 9.32 12.39
C ALA A 115 -9.47 9.85 13.76
N GLY A 116 -10.08 10.94 14.24
CA GLY A 116 -9.83 11.50 15.56
C GLY A 116 -10.14 10.52 16.68
N TYR A 117 -11.25 9.79 16.57
CA TYR A 117 -11.62 8.73 17.53
C TYR A 117 -10.53 7.66 17.64
N TYR A 118 -10.05 7.10 16.51
CA TYR A 118 -9.03 6.06 16.56
C TYR A 118 -7.66 6.60 17.02
N LYS A 119 -7.28 7.82 16.62
CA LYS A 119 -6.04 8.47 17.11
C LYS A 119 -6.07 8.69 18.62
N SER A 120 -7.24 9.01 19.18
CA SER A 120 -7.42 9.21 20.63
C SER A 120 -7.64 7.90 21.40
N ASN A 121 -7.89 6.79 20.71
CA ASN A 121 -8.08 5.46 21.28
C ASN A 121 -7.14 4.44 20.63
N PRO A 122 -5.81 4.55 20.84
CA PRO A 122 -4.81 3.77 20.13
C PRO A 122 -5.01 2.25 20.31
N GLU A 123 -5.45 1.78 21.47
CA GLU A 123 -5.73 0.36 21.70
C GLU A 123 -6.83 -0.17 20.77
N LYS A 124 -7.87 0.63 20.52
CA LYS A 124 -8.93 0.24 19.57
C LYS A 124 -8.39 0.24 18.14
N TYR A 125 -7.54 1.21 17.78
CA TYR A 125 -6.89 1.25 16.48
C TYR A 125 -6.01 0.01 16.28
N GLN A 126 -5.18 -0.31 17.27
CA GLN A 126 -4.34 -1.50 17.27
C GLN A 126 -5.13 -2.80 17.13
N LYS A 127 -6.29 -2.94 17.79
CA LYS A 127 -7.17 -4.11 17.60
C LYS A 127 -7.70 -4.23 16.18
N ARG A 128 -8.07 -3.12 15.52
CA ARG A 128 -8.47 -3.11 14.10
C ARG A 128 -7.33 -3.54 13.18
N ILE A 129 -6.13 -3.06 13.47
CA ILE A 129 -4.90 -3.42 12.71
C ILE A 129 -4.57 -4.90 12.92
N ALA A 130 -4.65 -5.41 14.15
CA ALA A 130 -4.42 -6.83 14.45
C ALA A 130 -5.39 -7.75 13.69
N ALA A 131 -6.68 -7.42 13.68
CA ALA A 131 -7.67 -8.19 12.93
C ALA A 131 -7.40 -8.18 11.42
N ALA A 132 -6.93 -7.05 10.88
CA ALA A 132 -6.54 -6.94 9.47
C ALA A 132 -5.25 -7.73 9.15
N LEU A 133 -4.28 -7.79 10.08
CA LEU A 133 -3.09 -8.65 9.98
C LEU A 133 -3.48 -10.13 9.90
N GLU A 134 -4.40 -10.56 10.76
CA GLU A 134 -4.92 -11.93 10.71
C GLU A 134 -5.62 -12.24 9.36
N ALA A 135 -6.41 -11.29 8.85
CA ALA A 135 -7.07 -11.43 7.54
C ALA A 135 -6.07 -11.52 6.40
N LEU A 136 -4.99 -10.74 6.43
CA LEU A 136 -3.88 -10.83 5.48
C LEU A 136 -3.22 -12.22 5.53
N ILE A 137 -2.90 -12.74 6.70
CA ILE A 137 -2.30 -14.07 6.89
C ILE A 137 -3.26 -15.16 6.37
N LYS A 138 -4.54 -15.07 6.71
CA LYS A 138 -5.58 -16.01 6.21
C LYS A 138 -5.73 -15.94 4.67
N SER A 139 -5.40 -14.82 4.03
CA SER A 139 -5.40 -14.68 2.57
C SER A 139 -4.19 -15.32 1.89
N GLY A 140 -3.23 -15.85 2.65
CA GLY A 140 -2.08 -16.61 2.14
C GLY A 140 -0.71 -15.94 2.32
N ALA A 141 -0.63 -14.81 3.02
CA ALA A 141 0.64 -14.17 3.35
C ALA A 141 1.43 -14.98 4.40
N ASP A 142 2.75 -14.90 4.31
CA ASP A 142 3.65 -15.45 5.32
C ASP A 142 3.60 -14.61 6.60
N ALA A 143 3.19 -15.22 7.71
CA ALA A 143 3.03 -14.56 9.00
C ALA A 143 4.34 -13.96 9.57
N ASP A 144 5.49 -14.51 9.19
CA ASP A 144 6.79 -14.05 9.65
C ASP A 144 7.43 -13.01 8.72
N ASN A 145 6.81 -12.72 7.58
CA ASN A 145 7.31 -11.79 6.57
C ASN A 145 6.24 -10.77 6.17
N ILE A 146 5.88 -9.88 7.10
CA ILE A 146 4.88 -8.84 6.89
C ILE A 146 5.49 -7.44 7.06
N VAL A 147 5.10 -6.52 6.19
CA VAL A 147 5.30 -5.07 6.33
C VAL A 147 3.94 -4.38 6.39
N VAL A 148 3.77 -3.43 7.30
CA VAL A 148 2.58 -2.59 7.39
C VAL A 148 2.88 -1.24 6.77
N ILE A 149 2.06 -0.81 5.81
CA ILE A 149 2.17 0.52 5.22
C ILE A 149 0.88 1.31 5.44
N GLY A 150 0.97 2.61 5.50
CA GLY A 150 -0.23 3.43 5.62
C GLY A 150 -0.06 4.83 5.07
N TYR A 151 -1.18 5.42 4.69
CA TYR A 151 -1.29 6.73 4.05
C TYR A 151 -2.08 7.69 4.93
N CYS A 152 -1.60 8.90 5.20
CA CYS A 152 -2.29 9.88 6.04
C CYS A 152 -2.65 9.29 7.43
N PHE A 153 -3.94 9.15 7.73
CA PHE A 153 -4.44 8.44 8.92
C PHE A 153 -3.85 7.03 9.05
N GLY A 154 -3.80 6.28 7.95
CA GLY A 154 -3.18 4.96 7.92
C GLY A 154 -1.68 4.99 8.21
N GLY A 155 -0.97 6.09 7.87
CA GLY A 155 0.44 6.28 8.22
C GLY A 155 0.65 6.37 9.73
N THR A 156 -0.24 7.06 10.45
CA THR A 156 -0.30 7.01 11.92
C THR A 156 -0.54 5.57 12.41
N GLY A 157 -1.45 4.83 11.74
CA GLY A 157 -1.73 3.42 12.05
C GLY A 157 -0.53 2.50 11.86
N ALA A 158 0.30 2.72 10.83
CA ALA A 158 1.54 1.97 10.63
C ALA A 158 2.50 2.16 11.82
N LEU A 159 2.62 3.38 12.34
CA LEU A 159 3.40 3.64 13.56
C LEU A 159 2.75 3.00 14.80
N GLU A 160 1.40 2.96 14.88
CA GLU A 160 0.70 2.26 15.97
C GLU A 160 0.93 0.75 15.93
N ALA A 161 1.10 0.14 14.75
CA ALA A 161 1.48 -1.26 14.62
C ALA A 161 2.88 -1.53 15.21
N ALA A 162 3.84 -0.62 14.99
CA ALA A 162 5.17 -0.71 15.59
C ALA A 162 5.11 -0.52 17.11
N ARG A 163 4.37 0.49 17.60
CA ARG A 163 4.15 0.79 19.00
C ARG A 163 3.48 -0.35 19.78
N ALA A 164 2.60 -1.10 19.11
CA ALA A 164 1.94 -2.28 19.66
C ALA A 164 2.84 -3.51 19.75
N GLY A 165 4.03 -3.47 19.14
CA GLY A 165 4.96 -4.60 19.11
C GLY A 165 4.45 -5.79 18.28
N PHE A 166 3.65 -5.54 17.24
CA PHE A 166 3.19 -6.62 16.34
C PHE A 166 4.35 -7.33 15.67
N ASN A 167 4.19 -8.63 15.39
CA ASN A 167 5.19 -9.43 14.67
C ASN A 167 5.22 -9.03 13.18
N VAL A 168 5.83 -7.89 12.88
CA VAL A 168 6.03 -7.39 11.53
C VAL A 168 7.50 -7.00 11.33
N LYS A 169 8.01 -7.16 10.12
CA LYS A 169 9.41 -6.85 9.78
C LYS A 169 9.67 -5.35 9.65
N GLY A 170 8.66 -4.61 9.23
CA GLY A 170 8.78 -3.18 9.02
C GLY A 170 7.44 -2.46 8.96
N VAL A 171 7.49 -1.14 9.16
CA VAL A 171 6.35 -0.25 9.00
C VAL A 171 6.74 0.95 8.15
N VAL A 172 5.81 1.44 7.31
CA VAL A 172 6.04 2.61 6.45
C VAL A 172 4.90 3.59 6.59
N SER A 173 5.22 4.82 6.96
CA SER A 173 4.27 5.93 7.02
C SER A 173 4.45 6.86 5.82
N PHE A 174 3.46 6.94 4.95
CA PHE A 174 3.38 7.94 3.88
C PHE A 174 2.55 9.13 4.36
N HIS A 175 3.15 10.30 4.44
CA HIS A 175 2.52 11.55 4.90
C HIS A 175 1.57 11.37 6.10
N GLY A 176 1.94 10.50 7.03
CA GLY A 176 1.14 10.27 8.24
C GLY A 176 1.47 11.24 9.37
N GLY A 177 0.51 11.44 10.28
CA GLY A 177 0.79 12.09 11.56
C GLY A 177 1.75 11.23 12.40
N LEU A 178 2.70 11.86 13.03
CA LEU A 178 3.81 11.22 13.78
C LEU A 178 3.57 11.19 15.29
N GLY A 179 2.67 12.04 15.76
CA GLY A 179 2.40 12.22 17.17
C GLY A 179 1.76 11.01 17.84
N LYS A 180 1.91 10.97 19.14
CA LYS A 180 1.16 10.11 20.07
C LYS A 180 0.84 10.88 21.34
N ASP A 181 -0.04 10.35 22.17
CA ASP A 181 -0.31 10.89 23.50
C ASP A 181 1.01 10.99 24.29
N ALA A 182 1.30 12.18 24.81
CA ALA A 182 2.51 12.45 25.58
C ALA A 182 2.64 11.61 26.87
N ASN A 183 1.51 11.13 27.42
CA ASN A 183 1.51 10.28 28.60
C ASN A 183 1.86 8.82 28.28
N ARG A 184 1.85 8.41 27.00
CA ARG A 184 2.28 7.07 26.58
C ARG A 184 3.81 6.99 26.61
N LYS A 185 4.35 6.10 27.44
CA LYS A 185 5.79 5.85 27.49
C LYS A 185 6.33 5.39 26.13
N ASN A 186 7.58 5.74 25.84
CA ASN A 186 8.30 5.18 24.72
C ASN A 186 8.70 3.74 25.08
N GLY A 187 8.25 2.78 24.27
CA GLY A 187 8.63 1.38 24.37
C GLY A 187 9.67 1.01 23.32
N GLU A 188 10.14 -0.22 23.36
CA GLU A 188 11.01 -0.78 22.32
C GLU A 188 10.26 -0.84 20.98
N ILE A 189 10.90 -0.41 19.89
CA ILE A 189 10.38 -0.48 18.53
C ILE A 189 11.20 -1.51 17.75
N LYS A 190 10.66 -2.70 17.59
CA LYS A 190 11.38 -3.83 16.97
C LYS A 190 11.39 -3.81 15.43
N PRO A 191 10.28 -3.47 14.74
CA PRO A 191 10.27 -3.42 13.29
C PRO A 191 11.11 -2.25 12.77
N LYS A 192 11.65 -2.39 11.54
CA LYS A 192 12.23 -1.27 10.81
C LYS A 192 11.16 -0.22 10.52
N VAL A 193 11.52 1.06 10.60
CA VAL A 193 10.57 2.17 10.42
C VAL A 193 11.02 3.08 9.27
N LEU A 194 10.16 3.29 8.28
CA LEU A 194 10.37 4.28 7.22
C LEU A 194 9.27 5.33 7.27
N VAL A 195 9.66 6.60 7.36
CA VAL A 195 8.74 7.74 7.27
C VAL A 195 9.03 8.51 5.98
N LEU A 196 8.01 8.69 5.16
CA LEU A 196 8.05 9.41 3.89
C LEU A 196 7.18 10.67 4.02
N HIS A 197 7.84 11.82 4.22
CA HIS A 197 7.22 13.04 4.74
C HIS A 197 7.32 14.21 3.77
N GLY A 198 6.23 14.95 3.59
CA GLY A 198 6.23 16.21 2.85
C GLY A 198 6.94 17.30 3.68
N ALA A 199 7.98 17.93 3.11
CA ALA A 199 8.74 18.94 3.85
C ALA A 199 7.90 20.17 4.24
N ASP A 200 6.82 20.41 3.51
CA ASP A 200 5.92 21.54 3.68
C ASP A 200 4.56 21.11 4.29
N ASP A 201 4.50 19.92 4.91
CA ASP A 201 3.28 19.38 5.54
C ASP A 201 2.97 20.11 6.85
N SER A 202 2.08 21.08 6.79
CA SER A 202 1.64 21.88 7.94
C SER A 202 0.73 21.12 8.93
N PHE A 203 0.23 19.93 8.56
CA PHE A 203 -0.60 19.11 9.46
C PHE A 203 0.25 18.30 10.45
N VAL A 204 1.56 18.24 10.24
CA VAL A 204 2.50 17.59 11.16
C VAL A 204 3.48 18.66 11.69
N PRO A 205 3.17 19.27 12.82
CA PRO A 205 4.01 20.34 13.38
C PRO A 205 5.37 19.79 13.83
N GLN A 206 6.39 20.65 13.83
CA GLN A 206 7.77 20.31 14.22
C GLN A 206 7.84 19.56 15.56
N LYS A 207 7.00 19.94 16.53
CA LYS A 207 6.91 19.26 17.83
C LYS A 207 6.58 17.76 17.71
N GLU A 208 5.74 17.37 16.76
CA GLU A 208 5.45 15.94 16.52
C GLU A 208 6.65 15.22 15.91
N ILE A 209 7.37 15.89 15.00
CA ILE A 209 8.58 15.36 14.37
C ILE A 209 9.65 15.14 15.43
N ASP A 210 9.89 16.12 16.29
CA ASP A 210 10.87 16.04 17.38
C ASP A 210 10.49 14.93 18.37
N GLY A 211 9.21 14.83 18.70
CA GLY A 211 8.65 13.78 19.55
C GLY A 211 8.85 12.39 18.95
N PHE A 212 8.60 12.22 17.66
CA PHE A 212 8.84 10.98 16.92
C PHE A 212 10.33 10.60 16.93
N MET A 213 11.22 11.55 16.61
CA MET A 213 12.66 11.27 16.62
C MET A 213 13.15 10.84 18.00
N LYS A 214 12.64 11.48 19.06
CA LYS A 214 12.92 11.07 20.44
C LYS A 214 12.39 9.68 20.74
N GLU A 215 11.16 9.35 20.31
CA GLU A 215 10.56 8.03 20.49
C GLU A 215 11.39 6.94 19.79
N MET A 216 11.82 7.16 18.56
CA MET A 216 12.66 6.21 17.81
C MET A 216 13.99 5.97 18.51
N LYS A 217 14.62 7.03 19.03
CA LYS A 217 15.87 6.93 19.81
C LYS A 217 15.65 6.15 21.10
N ASP A 218 14.63 6.50 21.88
CA ASP A 218 14.34 5.85 23.16
C ASP A 218 13.97 4.37 22.96
N GLY A 219 13.21 4.07 21.88
CA GLY A 219 12.78 2.73 21.49
C GLY A 219 13.86 1.90 20.79
N LYS A 220 15.07 2.44 20.59
CA LYS A 220 16.20 1.80 19.89
C LYS A 220 15.81 1.29 18.48
N ALA A 221 14.94 2.02 17.80
CA ALA A 221 14.44 1.67 16.49
C ALA A 221 15.54 1.74 15.41
N ASP A 222 15.46 0.84 14.43
CA ASP A 222 16.11 1.01 13.13
C ASP A 222 15.15 1.81 12.24
N TRP A 223 15.46 3.09 11.99
CA TRP A 223 14.53 3.98 11.33
C TRP A 223 15.17 4.96 10.37
N GLN A 224 14.39 5.38 9.38
CA GLN A 224 14.73 6.41 8.42
C GLN A 224 13.53 7.34 8.20
N MET A 225 13.79 8.63 8.04
CA MET A 225 12.81 9.64 7.63
C MET A 225 13.33 10.39 6.39
N VAL A 226 12.50 10.49 5.36
CA VAL A 226 12.82 11.17 4.11
C VAL A 226 11.86 12.34 3.91
N TYR A 227 12.42 13.52 3.69
CA TYR A 227 11.68 14.75 3.41
C TYR A 227 11.64 15.02 1.91
N PHE A 228 10.45 15.34 1.40
CA PHE A 228 10.25 15.72 0.01
C PHE A 228 9.95 17.22 -0.09
N SER A 229 10.92 17.99 -0.56
CA SER A 229 10.80 19.43 -0.75
C SER A 229 9.64 19.78 -1.70
N GLY A 230 8.84 20.79 -1.36
CA GLY A 230 7.68 21.23 -2.12
C GLY A 230 6.47 20.29 -2.07
N ALA A 231 6.50 19.28 -1.20
CA ALA A 231 5.39 18.38 -0.95
C ALA A 231 4.71 18.72 0.37
N VAL A 232 3.39 18.82 0.33
CA VAL A 232 2.50 18.97 1.49
C VAL A 232 1.88 17.61 1.86
N HIS A 233 0.89 17.59 2.74
CA HIS A 233 0.14 16.38 3.08
C HIS A 233 -0.49 15.71 1.84
N ALA A 234 -0.76 14.39 1.89
CA ALA A 234 -1.41 13.61 0.83
C ALA A 234 -0.68 13.65 -0.54
N PHE A 235 0.63 13.86 -0.58
CA PHE A 235 1.40 14.02 -1.82
C PHE A 235 1.38 12.80 -2.74
N THR A 236 0.93 11.63 -2.29
CA THR A 236 0.75 10.41 -3.12
C THR A 236 -0.65 10.29 -3.69
N GLU A 237 -1.62 11.10 -3.26
CA GLU A 237 -3.03 10.95 -3.59
C GLU A 237 -3.45 11.93 -4.68
N LYS A 238 -3.66 11.44 -5.91
CA LYS A 238 -4.01 12.27 -7.07
C LYS A 238 -5.34 13.03 -6.88
N GLU A 239 -6.26 12.44 -6.11
CA GLU A 239 -7.57 13.03 -5.82
C GLU A 239 -7.46 14.26 -4.89
N ALA A 240 -6.32 14.47 -4.23
CA ALA A 240 -6.06 15.68 -3.44
C ALA A 240 -5.87 16.94 -4.30
N GLY A 241 -5.76 16.79 -5.64
CA GLY A 241 -5.48 17.92 -6.54
C GLY A 241 -4.03 18.40 -6.43
N ASN A 242 -3.74 19.60 -6.94
CA ASN A 242 -2.38 20.14 -7.04
C ASN A 242 -2.20 21.52 -6.40
N ASP A 243 -3.13 21.92 -5.52
CA ASP A 243 -3.11 23.21 -4.83
C ASP A 243 -2.52 23.07 -3.42
N ASN A 244 -1.22 23.31 -3.27
CA ASN A 244 -0.50 23.24 -1.99
C ASN A 244 -1.07 24.20 -0.93
N SER A 245 -1.73 25.30 -1.34
CA SER A 245 -2.27 26.27 -0.38
C SER A 245 -3.36 25.70 0.54
N LYS A 246 -3.93 24.56 0.15
CA LYS A 246 -4.92 23.80 0.95
C LYS A 246 -4.29 22.90 2.01
N GLY A 247 -2.95 22.82 2.08
CA GLY A 247 -2.23 21.97 3.00
C GLY A 247 -2.18 20.48 2.63
N ALA A 248 -2.99 20.03 1.66
CA ALA A 248 -2.99 18.68 1.11
C ALA A 248 -3.08 18.74 -0.42
N ALA A 249 -2.12 18.15 -1.12
CA ALA A 249 -2.07 18.17 -2.59
C ALA A 249 -1.15 17.05 -3.12
N TYR A 250 -1.47 16.54 -4.31
CA TYR A 250 -0.63 15.58 -5.03
C TYR A 250 0.67 16.24 -5.53
N ASN A 251 1.77 15.54 -5.35
CA ASN A 251 3.07 15.92 -5.89
C ASN A 251 3.72 14.73 -6.61
N GLU A 252 3.65 14.71 -7.93
CA GLU A 252 4.12 13.59 -8.76
C GLU A 252 5.58 13.21 -8.48
N LYS A 253 6.46 14.21 -8.26
CA LYS A 253 7.87 13.97 -7.99
C LYS A 253 8.06 13.30 -6.62
N ALA A 254 7.36 13.77 -5.60
CA ALA A 254 7.40 13.20 -4.27
C ALA A 254 6.78 11.79 -4.25
N ASP A 255 5.65 11.59 -4.93
CA ASP A 255 5.00 10.28 -5.09
C ASP A 255 5.97 9.25 -5.71
N LYS A 256 6.55 9.56 -6.89
CA LYS A 256 7.50 8.65 -7.55
C LYS A 256 8.74 8.36 -6.70
N ARG A 257 9.29 9.36 -6.02
CA ARG A 257 10.47 9.21 -5.17
C ARG A 257 10.14 8.41 -3.91
N SER A 258 9.02 8.69 -3.25
CA SER A 258 8.60 7.95 -2.07
C SER A 258 8.37 6.46 -2.38
N TRP A 259 7.79 6.16 -3.53
CA TRP A 259 7.66 4.78 -4.00
C TRP A 259 9.00 4.09 -4.22
N ALA A 260 10.02 4.79 -4.72
CA ALA A 260 11.37 4.24 -4.88
C ALA A 260 12.01 3.91 -3.52
N TYR A 261 11.97 4.85 -2.56
CA TYR A 261 12.43 4.60 -1.18
C TYR A 261 11.71 3.42 -0.53
N PHE A 262 10.39 3.36 -0.69
CA PHE A 262 9.58 2.24 -0.20
C PHE A 262 10.00 0.91 -0.82
N THR A 263 10.19 0.85 -2.12
CA THR A 263 10.61 -0.40 -2.79
C THR A 263 12.01 -0.84 -2.36
N ASP A 264 12.92 0.09 -2.10
CA ASP A 264 14.26 -0.23 -1.58
C ASP A 264 14.17 -0.71 -0.13
N PHE A 265 13.33 -0.11 0.70
CA PHE A 265 13.03 -0.58 2.05
C PHE A 265 12.47 -2.01 2.05
N LEU A 266 11.57 -2.36 1.11
CA LEU A 266 11.07 -3.73 0.99
C LEU A 266 12.18 -4.72 0.62
N LYS A 267 13.11 -4.35 -0.29
CA LYS A 267 14.26 -5.19 -0.65
C LYS A 267 15.16 -5.46 0.56
N GLU A 268 15.45 -4.42 1.34
CA GLU A 268 16.25 -4.55 2.55
C GLU A 268 15.55 -5.43 3.58
N THR A 269 14.26 -5.17 3.83
CA THR A 269 13.47 -5.83 4.88
C THR A 269 13.25 -7.31 4.59
N PHE A 270 13.01 -7.69 3.34
CA PHE A 270 12.77 -9.09 2.94
C PHE A 270 14.00 -9.80 2.41
N GLY A 271 15.20 -9.18 2.46
CA GLY A 271 16.46 -9.86 2.15
C GLY A 271 16.71 -10.12 0.68
N GLY A 272 16.48 -9.18 -0.21
CA GLY A 272 17.05 -9.05 -1.59
C GLY A 272 16.95 -10.21 -2.58
N LYS A 273 16.76 -11.44 -2.14
CA LYS A 273 16.87 -12.66 -2.99
C LYS A 273 15.59 -13.03 -3.75
N GLU A 274 14.44 -12.46 -3.46
CA GLU A 274 13.17 -12.86 -4.07
C GLU A 274 12.42 -11.79 -4.89
N MET A 275 12.84 -10.54 -4.82
CA MET A 275 12.24 -9.49 -5.65
C MET A 275 12.85 -9.49 -7.05
N ALA A 276 12.45 -10.44 -7.89
CA ALA A 276 12.69 -10.37 -9.32
C ALA A 276 11.84 -9.22 -9.93
N LEU A 277 12.18 -7.98 -9.58
CA LEU A 277 11.81 -6.83 -10.38
C LEU A 277 12.52 -6.98 -11.73
N LYS A 278 11.84 -7.61 -12.69
CA LYS A 278 12.23 -7.48 -14.09
C LYS A 278 12.08 -6.00 -14.45
N SER A 279 13.10 -5.20 -14.16
CA SER A 279 13.28 -3.94 -14.83
C SER A 279 13.49 -4.29 -16.32
N LYS A 280 12.44 -4.15 -17.13
CA LYS A 280 12.64 -4.01 -18.56
C LYS A 280 13.47 -2.72 -18.71
N LYS A 281 14.75 -2.89 -18.99
CA LYS A 281 15.51 -1.85 -19.70
C LYS A 281 14.79 -1.64 -21.01
N ASN A 282 14.21 -0.48 -21.18
CA ASN A 282 13.97 0.10 -22.50
C ASN A 282 15.15 0.97 -22.84
#